data_fc1db805b9a8a24cd67020ef2e09b341
#
_entry.id   fc1db805b9a8a24cd67020ef2e09b341
#
_cell.length_a   1.000
_cell.length_b   1.000
_cell.length_c   1.000
_cell.angle_alpha   90.00
_cell.angle_beta   90.00
_cell.angle_gamma   90.00
#
_symmetry.space_group_name_H-M   'P 1'
#
loop_
_entity.id
_entity.type
_entity.pdbx_description
1 polymer ?
#
loop_
_entity_poly.entity_id
_entity_poly.type
_entity_poly.pdbx_seq_one_letter_code
_entity_poly.pdbx_strand_id
1 'polypeptide(L)'
;ILFLLINLVKRKLLPHLSIWIDSPMASATTHLTQRYFSELDAQSQHTFSWFQEHPDAVNLRFIADVEESKALNRIKGGAIIISASGMCDAGRVVHHLLSNLPHEQNAVVITGFQAYGSLGRRLVDKVKKVRIFGEEVMVRASIHTIGGLSAHADQAGLLDWLRGFKQAPKTVFVVHGEAESSSVFAACIREELDWKEVIIPERLHTYSC
;
A
#
# COMPACT_ATOMS: atom_id res chain seq x y z
N ILE A 1 -8.97 0.80 -0.76
CA ILE A 1 -9.38 -0.21 0.26
C ILE A 1 -10.74 0.15 0.83
N LEU A 2 -10.94 1.35 1.42
CA LEU A 2 -12.21 1.77 2.02
C LEU A 2 -13.39 1.63 1.04
N PHE A 3 -13.24 2.14 -0.19
CA PHE A 3 -14.22 1.96 -1.27
C PHE A 3 -14.61 0.49 -1.50
N LEU A 4 -13.63 -0.41 -1.56
CA LEU A 4 -13.88 -1.83 -1.78
C LEU A 4 -14.64 -2.46 -0.61
N LEU A 5 -14.27 -2.13 0.63
CA LEU A 5 -14.96 -2.63 1.82
C LEU A 5 -16.41 -2.15 1.87
N ILE A 6 -16.66 -0.87 1.60
CA ILE A 6 -18.02 -0.30 1.53
C ILE A 6 -18.82 -1.02 0.42
N ASN A 7 -18.23 -1.24 -0.76
CA ASN A 7 -18.89 -1.94 -1.85
C ASN A 7 -19.26 -3.39 -1.49
N LEU A 8 -18.38 -4.10 -0.79
CA LEU A 8 -18.66 -5.47 -0.33
C LEU A 8 -19.78 -5.51 0.70
N VAL A 9 -19.86 -4.54 1.62
CA VAL A 9 -20.98 -4.41 2.56
C VAL A 9 -22.28 -4.08 1.82
N LYS A 10 -22.26 -3.11 0.89
CA LYS A 10 -23.39 -2.77 0.03
C LYS A 10 -23.96 -3.97 -0.71
N ARG A 11 -23.08 -4.83 -1.20
CA ARG A 11 -23.43 -6.09 -1.90
C ARG A 11 -23.83 -7.24 -0.95
N LYS A 12 -23.86 -7.00 0.37
CA LYS A 12 -24.14 -8.00 1.40
C LYS A 12 -23.17 -9.20 1.38
N LEU A 13 -21.96 -8.98 0.89
CA LEU A 13 -20.88 -9.98 0.88
C LEU A 13 -20.06 -9.94 2.19
N LEU A 14 -20.14 -8.84 2.92
CA LEU A 14 -19.59 -8.70 4.26
C LEU A 14 -20.67 -8.24 5.22
N PRO A 15 -20.59 -8.66 6.50
CA PRO A 15 -21.48 -8.15 7.54
C PRO A 15 -21.17 -6.67 7.82
N HIS A 16 -21.89 -6.09 8.79
CA HIS A 16 -21.54 -4.79 9.36
C HIS A 16 -20.06 -4.79 9.83
N LEU A 17 -19.31 -3.76 9.44
CA LEU A 17 -17.89 -3.63 9.73
C LEU A 17 -17.59 -2.44 10.64
N SER A 18 -16.63 -2.63 11.54
CA SER A 18 -15.96 -1.53 12.23
C SER A 18 -14.58 -1.29 11.60
N ILE A 19 -14.41 -0.11 11.01
CA ILE A 19 -13.19 0.29 10.32
C ILE A 19 -12.57 1.48 11.03
N TRP A 20 -11.30 1.38 11.42
CA TRP A 20 -10.52 2.45 11.99
C TRP A 20 -9.41 2.86 11.02
N ILE A 21 -9.39 4.13 10.62
CA ILE A 21 -8.31 4.72 9.85
C ILE A 21 -7.31 5.31 10.82
N ASP A 22 -6.23 4.57 11.07
CA ASP A 22 -5.17 4.95 11.99
C ASP A 22 -3.91 5.38 11.25
N SER A 23 -4.07 6.43 10.46
CA SER A 23 -3.00 7.09 9.70
C SER A 23 -3.41 8.53 9.40
N PRO A 24 -2.66 9.54 9.87
CA PRO A 24 -2.94 10.94 9.55
C PRO A 24 -3.01 11.22 8.04
N MET A 25 -2.11 10.60 7.27
CA MET A 25 -2.09 10.74 5.82
C MET A 25 -3.32 10.09 5.16
N ALA A 26 -3.74 8.91 5.60
CA ALA A 26 -4.93 8.26 5.09
C ALA A 26 -6.20 9.04 5.43
N SER A 27 -6.28 9.63 6.64
CA SER A 27 -7.37 10.52 7.03
C SER A 27 -7.43 11.75 6.12
N ALA A 28 -6.31 12.44 5.93
CA ALA A 28 -6.23 13.61 5.05
C ALA A 28 -6.61 13.25 3.60
N THR A 29 -6.13 12.12 3.08
CA THR A 29 -6.48 11.65 1.73
C THR A 29 -7.98 11.35 1.62
N THR A 30 -8.59 10.73 2.64
CA THR A 30 -10.03 10.46 2.63
C THR A 30 -10.85 11.75 2.61
N HIS A 31 -10.47 12.76 3.40
CA HIS A 31 -11.12 14.06 3.38
C HIS A 31 -10.95 14.79 2.03
N LEU A 32 -9.77 14.71 1.42
CA LEU A 32 -9.55 15.25 0.07
C LEU A 32 -10.42 14.53 -0.96
N THR A 33 -10.52 13.21 -0.91
CA THR A 33 -11.40 12.43 -1.80
C THR A 33 -12.86 12.86 -1.65
N GLN A 34 -13.34 13.11 -0.43
CA GLN A 34 -14.67 13.64 -0.20
C GLN A 34 -14.85 15.04 -0.76
N ARG A 35 -13.85 15.91 -0.60
CA ARG A 35 -13.89 17.29 -1.11
C ARG A 35 -13.96 17.34 -2.64
N TYR A 36 -13.27 16.42 -3.31
CA TYR A 36 -13.24 16.32 -4.77
C TYR A 36 -14.12 15.18 -5.29
N PHE A 37 -15.24 14.95 -4.63
CA PHE A 37 -16.16 13.86 -4.95
C PHE A 37 -16.63 13.86 -6.40
N SER A 38 -16.86 15.04 -7.01
CA SER A 38 -17.27 15.22 -8.40
C SER A 38 -16.25 14.73 -9.43
N GLU A 39 -14.98 14.65 -9.04
CA GLU A 39 -13.87 14.21 -9.90
C GLU A 39 -13.70 12.68 -9.91
N LEU A 40 -14.42 11.97 -9.04
CA LEU A 40 -14.37 10.53 -8.99
C LEU A 40 -15.15 9.92 -10.16
N ASP A 41 -14.79 8.70 -10.53
CA ASP A 41 -15.57 7.91 -11.49
C ASP A 41 -16.99 7.62 -10.96
N ALA A 42 -17.93 7.35 -11.87
CA ALA A 42 -19.34 7.16 -11.54
C ALA A 42 -19.58 6.02 -10.53
N GLN A 43 -18.77 4.95 -10.58
CA GLN A 43 -18.90 3.82 -9.67
C GLN A 43 -18.49 4.23 -8.25
N SER A 44 -17.41 4.98 -8.11
CA SER A 44 -16.92 5.50 -6.85
C SER A 44 -17.93 6.48 -6.25
N GLN A 45 -18.45 7.43 -7.05
CA GLN A 45 -19.49 8.35 -6.63
C GLN A 45 -20.72 7.60 -6.11
N HIS A 46 -21.24 6.64 -6.86
CA HIS A 46 -22.41 5.85 -6.47
C HIS A 46 -22.17 5.04 -5.17
N THR A 47 -20.98 4.53 -4.95
CA THR A 47 -20.65 3.77 -3.74
C THR A 47 -20.56 4.67 -2.50
N PHE A 48 -19.94 5.84 -2.63
CA PHE A 48 -19.86 6.80 -1.52
C PHE A 48 -21.19 7.48 -1.23
N SER A 49 -22.01 7.80 -2.23
CA SER A 49 -23.39 8.29 -2.01
C SER A 49 -24.21 7.27 -1.24
N TRP A 50 -24.15 6.00 -1.65
CA TRP A 50 -24.84 4.94 -0.91
C TRP A 50 -24.36 4.87 0.55
N PHE A 51 -23.06 5.01 0.83
CA PHE A 51 -22.55 5.01 2.20
C PHE A 51 -23.05 6.19 3.02
N GLN A 52 -23.19 7.39 2.42
CA GLN A 52 -23.75 8.57 3.07
C GLN A 52 -25.25 8.37 3.44
N GLU A 53 -25.98 7.67 2.58
CA GLU A 53 -27.41 7.33 2.81
C GLU A 53 -27.58 6.21 3.85
N HIS A 54 -26.53 5.41 4.10
CA HIS A 54 -26.56 4.25 5.01
C HIS A 54 -25.41 4.33 6.02
N PRO A 55 -25.39 5.36 6.90
CA PRO A 55 -24.27 5.60 7.83
C PRO A 55 -24.05 4.45 8.82
N ASP A 56 -25.11 3.70 9.14
CA ASP A 56 -25.04 2.56 10.06
C ASP A 56 -24.49 1.28 9.42
N ALA A 57 -24.28 1.25 8.09
CA ALA A 57 -23.81 0.05 7.41
C ALA A 57 -22.33 -0.26 7.73
N VAL A 58 -21.53 0.77 8.02
CA VAL A 58 -20.11 0.66 8.37
C VAL A 58 -19.80 1.66 9.48
N ASN A 59 -19.29 1.19 10.61
CA ASN A 59 -18.79 2.05 11.67
C ASN A 59 -17.37 2.51 11.30
N LEU A 60 -17.27 3.66 10.61
CA LEU A 60 -16.01 4.26 10.18
C LEU A 60 -15.55 5.32 11.19
N ARG A 61 -14.31 5.18 11.69
CA ARG A 61 -13.69 6.14 12.60
C ARG A 61 -12.28 6.52 12.14
N PHE A 62 -11.94 7.78 12.35
CA PHE A 62 -10.60 8.32 12.11
C PHE A 62 -9.93 8.53 13.46
N ILE A 63 -8.72 7.98 13.61
CA ILE A 63 -7.95 8.06 14.84
C ILE A 63 -7.09 9.31 14.84
N ALA A 64 -7.37 10.20 15.79
CA ALA A 64 -6.70 11.49 15.87
C ALA A 64 -5.36 11.38 16.59
N ASP A 65 -5.32 10.75 17.76
CA ASP A 65 -4.17 10.79 18.65
C ASP A 65 -3.57 9.39 18.94
N VAL A 66 -2.44 9.40 19.68
CA VAL A 66 -1.68 8.20 20.00
C VAL A 66 -2.38 7.30 21.02
N GLU A 67 -3.13 7.89 21.96
CA GLU A 67 -3.82 7.11 23.00
C GLU A 67 -5.02 6.35 22.42
N GLU A 68 -5.75 6.97 21.50
CA GLU A 68 -6.77 6.27 20.71
C GLU A 68 -6.16 5.13 19.89
N SER A 69 -5.01 5.37 19.23
CA SER A 69 -4.30 4.34 18.46
C SER A 69 -3.91 3.15 19.35
N LYS A 70 -3.37 3.39 20.53
CA LYS A 70 -3.03 2.34 21.48
C LYS A 70 -4.26 1.56 21.95
N ALA A 71 -5.40 2.24 22.11
CA ALA A 71 -6.64 1.60 22.53
C ALA A 71 -7.14 0.56 21.51
N LEU A 72 -6.87 0.74 20.21
CA LEU A 72 -7.23 -0.23 19.17
C LEU A 72 -6.60 -1.61 19.40
N ASN A 73 -5.42 -1.68 19.99
CA ASN A 73 -4.74 -2.95 20.30
C ASN A 73 -5.43 -3.78 21.39
N ARG A 74 -6.45 -3.22 22.07
CA ARG A 74 -7.26 -3.93 23.06
C ARG A 74 -8.56 -4.51 22.50
N ILE A 75 -8.87 -4.24 21.24
CA ILE A 75 -10.06 -4.76 20.56
C ILE A 75 -9.88 -6.27 20.34
N LYS A 76 -10.87 -7.06 20.77
CA LYS A 76 -10.79 -8.53 20.72
C LYS A 76 -11.37 -9.15 19.44
N GLY A 77 -11.71 -8.36 18.44
CA GLY A 77 -12.19 -8.84 17.15
C GLY A 77 -13.24 -7.94 16.51
N GLY A 78 -13.66 -8.27 15.29
CA GLY A 78 -14.63 -7.51 14.52
C GLY A 78 -14.15 -6.13 14.06
N ALA A 79 -12.83 -5.93 13.94
CA ALA A 79 -12.22 -4.66 13.61
C ALA A 79 -11.31 -4.78 12.39
N ILE A 80 -11.34 -3.77 11.53
CA ILE A 80 -10.37 -3.55 10.47
C ILE A 80 -9.61 -2.26 10.80
N ILE A 81 -8.30 -2.34 10.95
CA ILE A 81 -7.43 -1.19 11.17
C ILE A 81 -6.67 -0.91 9.89
N ILE A 82 -6.89 0.26 9.29
CA ILE A 82 -6.15 0.73 8.11
C ILE A 82 -5.07 1.68 8.60
N SER A 83 -3.81 1.25 8.47
CA SER A 83 -2.66 1.99 9.00
C SER A 83 -1.51 2.05 7.99
N ALA A 84 -0.60 2.96 8.18
CA ALA A 84 0.62 3.19 7.39
C ALA A 84 1.87 3.19 8.33
N SER A 85 3.11 2.97 7.85
CA SER A 85 3.58 3.00 6.45
C SER A 85 3.35 1.69 5.69
N GLY A 86 3.39 1.78 4.34
CA GLY A 86 3.18 0.63 3.46
C GLY A 86 4.23 -0.47 3.58
N MET A 87 5.50 -0.15 3.91
CA MET A 87 6.59 -1.13 4.11
C MET A 87 6.61 -1.74 5.51
N CYS A 88 5.72 -1.32 6.40
CA CYS A 88 5.63 -1.75 7.80
C CYS A 88 6.86 -1.42 8.67
N ASP A 89 7.78 -0.57 8.21
CA ASP A 89 9.02 -0.23 8.93
C ASP A 89 8.89 0.95 9.88
N ALA A 90 7.86 1.77 9.71
CA ALA A 90 7.63 2.98 10.49
C ALA A 90 6.14 3.26 10.67
N GLY A 91 5.83 4.22 11.53
CA GLY A 91 4.46 4.67 11.77
C GLY A 91 3.66 3.77 12.71
N ARG A 92 2.37 4.06 12.82
CA ARG A 92 1.46 3.39 13.76
C ARG A 92 1.28 1.90 13.47
N VAL A 93 1.40 1.50 12.21
CA VAL A 93 1.30 0.09 11.79
C VAL A 93 2.28 -0.81 12.52
N VAL A 94 3.47 -0.34 12.84
CA VAL A 94 4.50 -1.13 13.53
C VAL A 94 4.05 -1.53 14.94
N HIS A 95 3.37 -0.61 15.64
CA HIS A 95 2.81 -0.88 16.97
C HIS A 95 1.63 -1.86 16.90
N HIS A 96 0.78 -1.75 15.87
CA HIS A 96 -0.27 -2.72 15.63
C HIS A 96 0.29 -4.10 15.32
N LEU A 97 1.35 -4.20 14.50
CA LEU A 97 2.01 -5.47 14.20
C LEU A 97 2.64 -6.08 15.45
N LEU A 98 3.34 -5.30 16.27
CA LEU A 98 3.90 -5.78 17.55
C LEU A 98 2.83 -6.46 18.41
N SER A 99 1.66 -5.81 18.54
CA SER A 99 0.58 -6.28 19.41
C SER A 99 -0.23 -7.44 18.80
N ASN A 100 -0.34 -7.51 17.47
CA ASN A 100 -1.33 -8.40 16.82
C ASN A 100 -0.71 -9.61 16.10
N LEU A 101 0.55 -9.55 15.66
CA LEU A 101 1.21 -10.68 15.01
C LEU A 101 1.26 -11.97 15.84
N PRO A 102 1.40 -11.94 17.20
CA PRO A 102 1.41 -13.15 18.01
C PRO A 102 0.08 -13.91 18.09
N HIS A 103 -1.00 -13.36 17.58
CA HIS A 103 -2.35 -13.90 17.77
C HIS A 103 -2.88 -14.55 16.48
N GLU A 104 -3.19 -15.85 16.53
CA GLU A 104 -3.62 -16.66 15.38
C GLU A 104 -4.99 -16.23 14.81
N GLN A 105 -5.85 -15.60 15.63
CA GLN A 105 -7.16 -15.08 15.20
C GLN A 105 -7.05 -13.80 14.37
N ASN A 106 -5.88 -13.17 14.30
CA ASN A 106 -5.66 -11.95 13.56
C ASN A 106 -5.19 -12.24 12.13
N ALA A 107 -5.43 -11.28 11.24
CA ALA A 107 -4.96 -11.28 9.87
C ALA A 107 -4.28 -9.95 9.53
N VAL A 108 -3.21 -10.01 8.75
CA VAL A 108 -2.56 -8.85 8.15
C VAL A 108 -2.75 -8.92 6.65
N VAL A 109 -3.32 -7.85 6.08
CA VAL A 109 -3.52 -7.72 4.63
C VAL A 109 -2.56 -6.65 4.10
N ILE A 110 -1.61 -7.07 3.28
CA ILE A 110 -0.64 -6.19 2.63
C ILE A 110 -1.15 -5.87 1.22
N THR A 111 -1.34 -4.59 0.93
CA THR A 111 -2.04 -4.13 -0.27
C THR A 111 -1.13 -3.47 -1.30
N GLY A 112 0.19 -3.55 -1.13
CA GLY A 112 1.16 -2.96 -2.03
C GLY A 112 2.46 -3.75 -2.07
N PHE A 113 3.34 -3.34 -2.96
CA PHE A 113 4.70 -3.87 -3.08
C PHE A 113 5.46 -3.74 -1.76
N GLN A 114 6.31 -4.71 -1.47
CA GLN A 114 7.18 -4.74 -0.30
C GLN A 114 8.64 -4.83 -0.75
N ALA A 115 9.41 -3.78 -0.45
CA ALA A 115 10.81 -3.70 -0.81
C ALA A 115 11.64 -4.72 -0.05
N TYR A 116 12.67 -5.24 -0.68
CA TYR A 116 13.63 -6.16 -0.06
C TYR A 116 14.20 -5.56 1.24
N GLY A 117 14.28 -6.38 2.28
CA GLY A 117 14.76 -5.98 3.61
C GLY A 117 13.72 -5.33 4.52
N SER A 118 12.55 -4.89 4.02
CA SER A 118 11.48 -4.30 4.84
C SER A 118 10.81 -5.34 5.74
N LEU A 119 10.19 -4.89 6.83
CA LEU A 119 9.39 -5.75 7.71
C LEU A 119 8.21 -6.34 6.94
N GLY A 120 7.54 -5.55 6.11
CA GLY A 120 6.43 -6.02 5.29
C GLY A 120 6.85 -7.13 4.32
N ARG A 121 8.05 -7.03 3.72
CA ARG A 121 8.59 -8.10 2.85
C ARG A 121 8.81 -9.39 3.63
N ARG A 122 9.38 -9.32 4.82
CA ARG A 122 9.57 -10.50 5.67
C ARG A 122 8.24 -11.17 6.04
N LEU A 123 7.18 -10.39 6.27
CA LEU A 123 5.85 -10.94 6.51
C LEU A 123 5.29 -11.64 5.26
N VAL A 124 5.44 -11.03 4.07
CA VAL A 124 5.02 -11.62 2.78
C VAL A 124 5.79 -12.92 2.51
N ASP A 125 7.07 -12.96 2.83
CA ASP A 125 7.94 -14.17 2.72
C ASP A 125 7.62 -15.22 3.81
N LYS A 126 6.58 -14.99 4.64
CA LYS A 126 6.06 -15.93 5.64
C LYS A 126 7.09 -16.38 6.67
N VAL A 127 8.00 -15.49 7.07
CA VAL A 127 8.93 -15.79 8.16
C VAL A 127 8.17 -16.02 9.47
N LYS A 128 8.61 -16.98 10.28
CA LYS A 128 7.93 -17.33 11.54
C LYS A 128 8.18 -16.34 12.67
N LYS A 129 9.22 -15.52 12.55
CA LYS A 129 9.63 -14.52 13.55
C LYS A 129 10.16 -13.28 12.87
N VAL A 130 9.81 -12.12 13.42
CA VAL A 130 10.32 -10.82 13.02
C VAL A 130 10.87 -10.08 14.23
N ARG A 131 11.67 -9.02 13.99
CA ARG A 131 12.13 -8.15 15.06
C ARG A 131 11.47 -6.80 14.91
N ILE A 132 10.77 -6.34 15.96
CA ILE A 132 10.07 -5.06 16.02
C ILE A 132 10.56 -4.33 17.27
N PHE A 133 11.05 -3.11 17.14
CA PHE A 133 11.66 -2.32 18.23
C PHE A 133 12.70 -3.08 19.05
N GLY A 134 13.49 -3.96 18.41
CA GLY A 134 14.49 -4.79 19.06
C GLY A 134 13.96 -6.07 19.68
N GLU A 135 12.66 -6.25 19.80
CA GLU A 135 12.02 -7.45 20.37
C GLU A 135 11.73 -8.49 19.30
N GLU A 136 11.91 -9.79 19.64
CA GLU A 136 11.53 -10.90 18.79
C GLU A 136 10.02 -11.16 18.92
N VAL A 137 9.32 -11.10 17.80
CA VAL A 137 7.87 -11.26 17.70
C VAL A 137 7.53 -12.47 16.84
N MET A 138 6.74 -13.40 17.39
CA MET A 138 6.22 -14.55 16.64
C MET A 138 5.14 -14.11 15.64
N VAL A 139 5.22 -14.60 14.40
CA VAL A 139 4.20 -14.37 13.38
C VAL A 139 3.25 -15.56 13.38
N ARG A 140 2.15 -15.43 14.10
CA ARG A 140 1.05 -16.42 14.16
C ARG A 140 -0.17 -15.94 13.40
N ALA A 141 -0.36 -14.63 13.27
CA ALA A 141 -1.40 -14.04 12.45
C ALA A 141 -1.28 -14.51 11.00
N SER A 142 -2.40 -14.68 10.31
CA SER A 142 -2.41 -14.98 8.88
C SER A 142 -1.95 -13.78 8.05
N ILE A 143 -1.09 -14.00 7.05
CA ILE A 143 -0.58 -12.95 6.18
C ILE A 143 -1.17 -13.14 4.78
N HIS A 144 -1.83 -12.09 4.30
CA HIS A 144 -2.46 -12.05 2.98
C HIS A 144 -1.91 -10.88 2.16
N THR A 145 -1.84 -11.05 0.85
CA THR A 145 -1.39 -10.01 -0.09
C THR A 145 -2.44 -9.75 -1.14
N ILE A 146 -2.63 -8.48 -1.47
CA ILE A 146 -3.50 -8.04 -2.57
C ILE A 146 -2.65 -7.21 -3.54
N GLY A 147 -2.26 -7.78 -4.67
CA GLY A 147 -1.39 -7.14 -5.66
C GLY A 147 -2.10 -6.13 -6.57
N GLY A 148 -3.42 -6.22 -6.71
CA GLY A 148 -4.19 -5.40 -7.67
C GLY A 148 -4.57 -3.99 -7.21
N LEU A 149 -4.07 -3.52 -6.06
CA LEU A 149 -4.37 -2.18 -5.53
C LEU A 149 -3.20 -1.18 -5.72
N SER A 150 -2.16 -1.56 -6.44
CA SER A 150 -1.07 -0.66 -6.78
C SER A 150 -1.53 0.35 -7.84
N ALA A 151 -1.18 1.63 -7.63
CA ALA A 151 -1.32 2.69 -8.62
C ALA A 151 -0.04 2.92 -9.44
N HIS A 152 1.01 2.14 -9.18
CA HIS A 152 2.24 2.20 -9.97
C HIS A 152 2.02 1.55 -11.34
N ALA A 153 2.60 2.17 -12.37
CA ALA A 153 2.67 1.56 -13.69
C ALA A 153 3.50 0.26 -13.63
N ASP A 154 3.07 -0.74 -14.36
CA ASP A 154 3.87 -1.92 -14.64
C ASP A 154 4.90 -1.64 -15.76
N GLN A 155 5.67 -2.66 -16.14
CA GLN A 155 6.68 -2.54 -17.19
C GLN A 155 6.08 -2.03 -18.52
N ALA A 156 4.90 -2.53 -18.91
CA ALA A 156 4.25 -2.15 -20.15
C ALA A 156 3.81 -0.67 -20.10
N GLY A 157 3.20 -0.24 -19.01
CA GLY A 157 2.79 1.15 -18.79
C GLY A 157 3.99 2.12 -18.77
N LEU A 158 5.12 1.70 -18.20
CA LEU A 158 6.35 2.51 -18.22
C LEU A 158 6.92 2.61 -19.64
N LEU A 159 6.94 1.53 -20.41
CA LEU A 159 7.39 1.55 -21.82
C LEU A 159 6.46 2.39 -22.69
N ASP A 160 5.15 2.32 -22.49
CA ASP A 160 4.17 3.14 -23.21
C ASP A 160 4.38 4.63 -22.92
N TRP A 161 4.66 4.98 -21.66
CA TRP A 161 5.01 6.35 -21.30
C TRP A 161 6.29 6.81 -22.02
N LEU A 162 7.34 5.96 -22.05
CA LEU A 162 8.60 6.26 -22.75
C LEU A 162 8.38 6.40 -24.27
N ARG A 163 7.50 5.64 -24.90
CA ARG A 163 7.12 5.77 -26.32
C ARG A 163 6.50 7.14 -26.66
N GLY A 164 6.01 7.85 -25.67
CA GLY A 164 5.50 9.23 -25.83
C GLY A 164 6.57 10.28 -26.15
N PHE A 165 7.86 9.96 -25.96
CA PHE A 165 8.95 10.87 -26.30
C PHE A 165 9.12 10.93 -27.82
N LYS A 166 9.09 12.15 -28.38
CA LYS A 166 9.25 12.37 -29.83
C LYS A 166 10.67 12.06 -30.35
N GLN A 167 11.65 12.17 -29.48
CA GLN A 167 13.06 11.89 -29.76
C GLN A 167 13.65 11.15 -28.57
N ALA A 168 14.57 10.22 -28.82
CA ALA A 168 15.30 9.55 -27.76
C ALA A 168 16.04 10.57 -26.89
N PRO A 169 15.94 10.47 -25.55
CA PRO A 169 16.75 11.30 -24.67
C PRO A 169 18.24 10.93 -24.82
N LYS A 170 19.13 11.86 -24.48
CA LYS A 170 20.58 11.58 -24.51
C LYS A 170 20.94 10.43 -23.57
N THR A 171 20.34 10.41 -22.39
CA THR A 171 20.57 9.39 -21.36
C THR A 171 19.29 9.11 -20.60
N VAL A 172 19.07 7.84 -20.28
CA VAL A 172 17.98 7.37 -19.41
C VAL A 172 18.57 6.75 -18.15
N PHE A 173 18.14 7.21 -16.99
CA PHE A 173 18.53 6.61 -15.71
C PHE A 173 17.38 5.76 -15.16
N VAL A 174 17.61 4.46 -14.98
CA VAL A 174 16.66 3.55 -14.32
C VAL A 174 16.96 3.54 -12.83
N VAL A 175 16.08 4.12 -12.05
CA VAL A 175 16.23 4.31 -10.59
C VAL A 175 15.06 3.73 -9.81
N HIS A 176 15.23 3.56 -8.50
CA HIS A 176 14.20 3.09 -7.57
C HIS A 176 13.72 1.64 -7.77
N GLY A 177 14.39 0.86 -8.61
CA GLY A 177 14.12 -0.58 -8.76
C GLY A 177 15.05 -1.45 -7.91
N GLU A 178 14.62 -2.67 -7.62
CA GLU A 178 15.54 -3.73 -7.18
C GLU A 178 16.50 -4.06 -8.33
N ALA A 179 17.72 -4.53 -8.01
CA ALA A 179 18.80 -4.70 -9.01
C ALA A 179 18.37 -5.54 -10.22
N GLU A 180 17.68 -6.65 -9.99
CA GLU A 180 17.19 -7.53 -11.06
C GLU A 180 16.12 -6.82 -11.91
N SER A 181 15.11 -6.21 -11.27
CA SER A 181 14.04 -5.48 -11.98
C SER A 181 14.58 -4.33 -12.79
N SER A 182 15.55 -3.56 -12.25
CA SER A 182 16.20 -2.47 -12.96
C SER A 182 16.98 -2.96 -14.17
N SER A 183 17.68 -4.09 -14.05
CA SER A 183 18.44 -4.70 -15.14
C SER A 183 17.52 -5.17 -16.27
N VAL A 184 16.45 -5.88 -15.93
CA VAL A 184 15.44 -6.33 -16.91
C VAL A 184 14.81 -5.13 -17.61
N PHE A 185 14.39 -4.11 -16.86
CA PHE A 185 13.74 -2.95 -17.46
C PHE A 185 14.68 -2.13 -18.35
N ALA A 186 15.94 -1.96 -17.94
CA ALA A 186 16.94 -1.30 -18.77
C ALA A 186 17.22 -2.07 -20.08
N ALA A 187 17.21 -3.40 -20.05
CA ALA A 187 17.32 -4.22 -21.25
C ALA A 187 16.09 -4.02 -22.16
N CYS A 188 14.88 -4.06 -21.62
CA CYS A 188 13.65 -3.81 -22.38
C CYS A 188 13.67 -2.43 -23.08
N ILE A 189 14.11 -1.38 -22.39
CA ILE A 189 14.22 -0.04 -23.01
C ILE A 189 15.16 -0.07 -24.21
N ARG A 190 16.34 -0.72 -24.08
CA ARG A 190 17.30 -0.81 -25.18
C ARG A 190 16.75 -1.60 -26.37
N GLU A 191 16.08 -2.72 -26.09
CA GLU A 191 15.57 -3.63 -27.12
C GLU A 191 14.33 -3.07 -27.83
N GLU A 192 13.35 -2.54 -27.08
CA GLU A 192 12.08 -2.12 -27.65
C GLU A 192 12.06 -0.68 -28.18
N LEU A 193 12.91 0.22 -27.64
CA LEU A 193 12.96 1.63 -28.03
C LEU A 193 14.22 2.01 -28.79
N ASP A 194 15.18 1.07 -28.95
CA ASP A 194 16.51 1.30 -29.55
C ASP A 194 17.27 2.47 -28.88
N TRP A 195 17.05 2.69 -27.59
CA TRP A 195 17.74 3.72 -26.82
C TRP A 195 19.03 3.14 -26.22
N LYS A 196 20.18 3.67 -26.63
CA LYS A 196 21.49 3.08 -26.29
C LYS A 196 22.00 3.48 -24.91
N GLU A 197 21.80 4.75 -24.55
CA GLU A 197 22.33 5.31 -23.31
C GLU A 197 21.33 5.12 -22.15
N VAL A 198 21.15 3.86 -21.72
CA VAL A 198 20.31 3.49 -20.57
C VAL A 198 21.21 3.04 -19.43
N ILE A 199 21.23 3.77 -18.34
CA ILE A 199 22.12 3.59 -17.20
C ILE A 199 21.33 3.18 -15.97
N ILE A 200 21.80 2.17 -15.25
CA ILE A 200 21.38 1.87 -13.87
C ILE A 200 22.43 2.50 -12.97
N PRO A 201 22.14 3.65 -12.33
CA PRO A 201 23.17 4.40 -11.62
C PRO A 201 23.57 3.70 -10.32
N GLU A 202 24.87 3.69 -10.08
CA GLU A 202 25.43 3.24 -8.81
C GLU A 202 25.29 4.34 -7.74
N ARG A 203 25.08 3.92 -6.50
CA ARG A 203 24.96 4.84 -5.38
C ARG A 203 26.23 5.67 -5.20
N LEU A 204 26.07 6.98 -5.04
CA LEU A 204 27.13 7.95 -4.87
C LEU A 204 28.06 8.13 -6.09
N HIS A 205 27.70 7.58 -7.26
CA HIS A 205 28.42 7.83 -8.50
C HIS A 205 27.88 9.09 -9.20
N THR A 206 28.79 9.88 -9.80
CA THR A 206 28.45 11.08 -10.57
C THR A 206 28.48 10.77 -12.06
N TYR A 207 27.43 11.14 -12.76
CA TYR A 207 27.30 10.97 -14.22
C TYR A 207 27.24 12.34 -14.88
N SER A 208 27.98 12.49 -15.99
CA SER A 208 27.90 13.69 -16.84
C SER A 208 26.86 13.45 -17.94
N CYS A 209 25.91 14.37 -18.12
CA CYS A 209 24.84 14.31 -19.12
C CYS A 209 25.02 15.36 -20.21
#